data_e9f6597095b2a062317cf3ef8cfb8cf1
#
_entry.id   e9f6597095b2a062317cf3ef8cfb8cf1
#
_cell.length_a   1.000
_cell.length_b   1.000
_cell.length_c   1.000
_cell.angle_alpha   90.00
_cell.angle_beta   90.00
_cell.angle_gamma   90.00
#
_symmetry.space_group_name_H-M   'P 1'
#
loop_
_entity.id
_entity.type
_entity.pdbx_description
1 polymer ?
#
loop_
_entity_poly.entity_id
_entity_poly.type
_entity_poly.pdbx_seq_one_letter_code
_entity_poly.pdbx_strand_id
1 'polypeptide(L)'
;MEYEWPRRLTLHEYLAGEETNRPMELDYGVVREPPAPSWSHQIIVGRAFLSLHEHVSRNQLGRVVQSPVDVVLDRERALVVQPDLVFIAADRLHICTDRVWGPPDLAVEVLSIGTARYDSTVKLSKFQQYGVRECWLIDPVAFEVNVVDFTGSTRSRQVCTEHELVQSSVLPGLRLRVGDLFT
;
A
#
# COMPACT_ATOMS: atom_id res chain seq x y z
N MET A 1 30.84 -18.37 14.93
CA MET A 1 29.43 -18.01 15.04
C MET A 1 28.78 -18.46 13.75
N GLU A 2 28.01 -19.55 13.80
CA GLU A 2 27.18 -19.94 12.67
C GLU A 2 26.08 -18.90 12.53
N TYR A 3 25.95 -18.32 11.35
CA TYR A 3 24.91 -17.37 11.00
C TYR A 3 23.65 -18.22 10.77
N GLU A 4 22.79 -18.37 11.79
CA GLU A 4 21.46 -18.96 11.59
C GLU A 4 20.64 -18.01 10.70
N TRP A 5 20.36 -18.45 9.49
CA TRP A 5 19.41 -17.75 8.62
C TRP A 5 18.05 -17.74 9.30
N PRO A 6 17.31 -16.60 9.28
CA PRO A 6 15.99 -16.56 9.87
C PRO A 6 15.11 -17.65 9.25
N ARG A 7 14.41 -18.42 10.10
CA ARG A 7 13.47 -19.45 9.66
C ARG A 7 12.48 -18.85 8.70
N ARG A 8 12.33 -19.43 7.52
CA ARG A 8 11.29 -19.03 6.58
C ARG A 8 9.98 -19.70 6.96
N LEU A 9 8.92 -18.90 7.05
CA LEU A 9 7.56 -19.37 7.24
C LEU A 9 6.90 -19.65 5.88
N THR A 10 6.08 -20.68 5.84
CA THR A 10 5.08 -20.84 4.79
C THR A 10 3.96 -19.81 5.01
N LEU A 11 3.17 -19.54 3.98
CA LEU A 11 1.98 -18.71 4.12
C LEU A 11 1.02 -19.27 5.19
N HIS A 12 0.85 -20.60 5.22
CA HIS A 12 -0.03 -21.24 6.20
C HIS A 12 0.43 -21.01 7.65
N GLU A 13 1.73 -21.16 7.94
CA GLU A 13 2.29 -20.89 9.27
C GLU A 13 2.13 -19.42 9.66
N TYR A 14 2.33 -18.48 8.72
CA TYR A 14 2.11 -17.06 8.95
C TYR A 14 0.65 -16.75 9.30
N LEU A 15 -0.29 -17.27 8.51
CA LEU A 15 -1.71 -17.03 8.68
C LEU A 15 -2.33 -17.77 9.88
N ALA A 16 -1.68 -18.81 10.38
CA ALA A 16 -2.08 -19.54 11.61
C ALA A 16 -1.60 -18.83 12.89
N GLY A 17 -0.79 -17.77 12.77
CA GLY A 17 -0.38 -16.93 13.90
C GLY A 17 -1.55 -16.22 14.54
N GLU A 18 -1.34 -15.73 15.77
CA GLU A 18 -2.34 -14.91 16.47
C GLU A 18 -2.57 -13.60 15.71
N GLU A 19 -3.83 -13.16 15.68
CA GLU A 19 -4.19 -11.85 15.14
C GLU A 19 -3.50 -10.75 15.94
N THR A 20 -2.86 -9.82 15.25
CA THR A 20 -2.08 -8.75 15.87
C THR A 20 -2.37 -7.41 15.20
N ASN A 21 -2.37 -6.34 16.02
CA ASN A 21 -2.43 -4.96 15.52
C ASN A 21 -1.06 -4.39 15.15
N ARG A 22 0.01 -5.20 15.26
CA ARG A 22 1.35 -4.78 14.83
C ARG A 22 1.48 -4.98 13.32
N PRO A 23 1.99 -3.98 12.58
CA PRO A 23 2.32 -4.18 11.18
C PRO A 23 3.31 -5.33 11.04
N MET A 24 2.96 -6.31 10.21
CA MET A 24 3.79 -7.49 9.98
C MET A 24 3.62 -7.95 8.53
N GLU A 25 4.72 -8.08 7.82
CA GLU A 25 4.73 -8.53 6.43
C GLU A 25 5.49 -9.85 6.31
N LEU A 26 5.17 -10.64 5.28
CA LEU A 26 5.88 -11.86 4.95
C LEU A 26 6.59 -11.69 3.60
N ASP A 27 7.91 -11.52 3.63
CA ASP A 27 8.73 -11.29 2.45
C ASP A 27 9.37 -12.59 1.97
N TYR A 28 8.69 -13.30 1.09
CA TYR A 28 9.12 -14.62 0.60
C TYR A 28 9.49 -15.59 1.75
N GLY A 29 8.61 -15.64 2.75
CA GLY A 29 8.76 -16.46 3.93
C GLY A 29 9.56 -15.83 5.07
N VAL A 30 10.14 -14.66 4.90
CA VAL A 30 10.83 -13.91 5.96
C VAL A 30 9.88 -12.90 6.58
N VAL A 31 9.64 -13.02 7.88
CA VAL A 31 8.80 -12.04 8.62
C VAL A 31 9.55 -10.72 8.75
N ARG A 32 8.84 -9.64 8.46
CA ARG A 32 9.28 -8.25 8.64
C ARG A 32 8.30 -7.53 9.56
N GLU A 33 8.82 -6.95 10.61
CA GLU A 33 8.06 -6.13 11.56
C GLU A 33 8.62 -4.70 11.51
N PRO A 34 8.00 -3.80 10.73
CA PRO A 34 8.40 -2.40 10.73
C PRO A 34 8.12 -1.76 12.11
N PRO A 35 8.90 -0.75 12.51
CA PRO A 35 8.63 -0.01 13.74
C PRO A 35 7.26 0.69 13.67
N ALA A 36 6.69 0.99 14.84
CA ALA A 36 5.45 1.76 14.90
C ALA A 36 5.57 3.09 14.16
N PRO A 37 4.57 3.48 13.37
CA PRO A 37 4.59 4.72 12.61
C PRO A 37 4.56 5.95 13.53
N SER A 38 5.10 7.07 13.04
CA SER A 38 5.09 8.33 13.77
C SER A 38 3.68 8.96 13.80
N TRP A 39 3.48 9.94 14.69
CA TRP A 39 2.25 10.73 14.74
C TRP A 39 1.92 11.38 13.40
N SER A 40 2.90 12.07 12.78
CA SER A 40 2.72 12.74 11.50
C SER A 40 2.36 11.77 10.37
N HIS A 41 3.00 10.60 10.33
CA HIS A 41 2.66 9.54 9.38
C HIS A 41 1.18 9.15 9.51
N GLN A 42 0.69 8.89 10.72
CA GLN A 42 -0.70 8.50 10.93
C GLN A 42 -1.71 9.60 10.60
N ILE A 43 -1.36 10.87 10.79
CA ILE A 43 -2.21 11.99 10.36
C ILE A 43 -2.36 11.99 8.82
N ILE A 44 -1.26 11.78 8.09
CA ILE A 44 -1.27 11.74 6.62
C ILE A 44 -2.09 10.53 6.13
N VAL A 45 -1.88 9.34 6.71
CA VAL A 45 -2.68 8.14 6.39
C VAL A 45 -4.17 8.41 6.62
N GLY A 46 -4.54 9.02 7.76
CA GLY A 46 -5.93 9.33 8.08
C GLY A 46 -6.56 10.30 7.08
N ARG A 47 -5.86 11.36 6.67
CA ARG A 47 -6.33 12.33 5.68
C ARG A 47 -6.48 11.72 4.29
N ALA A 48 -5.50 10.95 3.86
CA ALA A 48 -5.55 10.22 2.61
C ALA A 48 -6.74 9.23 2.61
N PHE A 49 -6.93 8.48 3.71
CA PHE A 49 -8.07 7.58 3.87
C PHE A 49 -9.41 8.31 3.75
N LEU A 50 -9.61 9.40 4.47
CA LEU A 50 -10.86 10.16 4.44
C LEU A 50 -11.18 10.65 3.02
N SER A 51 -10.20 11.24 2.34
CA SER A 51 -10.37 11.76 0.98
C SER A 51 -10.69 10.66 -0.03
N LEU A 52 -9.96 9.54 0.03
CA LEU A 52 -10.19 8.39 -0.84
C LEU A 52 -11.52 7.71 -0.53
N HIS A 53 -11.83 7.50 0.74
CA HIS A 53 -13.08 6.86 1.18
C HIS A 53 -14.30 7.67 0.75
N GLU A 54 -14.28 8.99 0.91
CA GLU A 54 -15.37 9.87 0.47
C GLU A 54 -15.59 9.77 -1.04
N HIS A 55 -14.51 9.89 -1.82
CA HIS A 55 -14.59 9.80 -3.28
C HIS A 55 -15.11 8.43 -3.76
N VAL A 56 -14.52 7.35 -3.24
CA VAL A 56 -14.84 5.96 -3.61
C VAL A 56 -16.30 5.63 -3.22
N SER A 57 -16.73 6.01 -2.02
CA SER A 57 -18.09 5.73 -1.53
C SER A 57 -19.13 6.51 -2.29
N ARG A 58 -18.91 7.80 -2.53
CA ARG A 58 -19.84 8.68 -3.27
C ARG A 58 -20.06 8.19 -4.71
N ASN A 59 -19.02 7.69 -5.35
CA ASN A 59 -19.06 7.24 -6.74
C ASN A 59 -19.22 5.72 -6.89
N GLN A 60 -19.40 4.98 -5.79
CA GLN A 60 -19.58 3.52 -5.76
C GLN A 60 -18.45 2.74 -6.46
N LEU A 61 -17.22 3.25 -6.41
CA LEU A 61 -16.07 2.69 -7.13
C LEU A 61 -15.52 1.40 -6.52
N GLY A 62 -15.79 1.10 -5.26
CA GLY A 62 -15.26 -0.06 -4.56
C GLY A 62 -15.12 0.15 -3.05
N ARG A 63 -13.96 -0.26 -2.51
CA ARG A 63 -13.64 -0.10 -1.08
C ARG A 63 -12.21 0.40 -0.88
N VAL A 64 -12.04 1.27 0.11
CA VAL A 64 -10.74 1.68 0.64
C VAL A 64 -10.60 1.12 2.05
N VAL A 65 -9.47 0.52 2.35
CA VAL A 65 -9.14 -0.05 3.66
C VAL A 65 -7.75 0.43 4.07
N GLN A 66 -7.57 0.69 5.36
CA GLN A 66 -6.28 1.08 5.95
C GLN A 66 -5.62 -0.10 6.66
N SER A 67 -4.29 -0.04 6.75
CA SER A 67 -3.46 -0.99 7.51
C SER A 67 -3.88 -1.03 9.01
N PRO A 68 -3.69 -2.17 9.71
CA PRO A 68 -3.13 -3.40 9.17
C PRO A 68 -4.17 -4.25 8.43
N VAL A 69 -3.90 -4.60 7.20
CA VAL A 69 -4.66 -5.58 6.42
C VAL A 69 -3.70 -6.38 5.54
N ASP A 70 -3.77 -7.70 5.63
CA ASP A 70 -2.94 -8.58 4.81
C ASP A 70 -3.39 -8.54 3.34
N VAL A 71 -2.44 -8.22 2.47
CA VAL A 71 -2.56 -8.35 1.03
C VAL A 71 -1.65 -9.49 0.58
N VAL A 72 -2.24 -10.64 0.28
CA VAL A 72 -1.51 -11.84 -0.16
C VAL A 72 -1.24 -11.74 -1.66
N LEU A 73 -0.05 -11.29 -2.03
CA LEU A 73 0.35 -11.14 -3.43
C LEU A 73 0.73 -12.47 -4.09
N ASP A 74 1.37 -13.37 -3.32
CA ASP A 74 1.79 -14.68 -3.83
C ASP A 74 1.67 -15.74 -2.74
N ARG A 75 0.78 -16.71 -2.97
CA ARG A 75 0.51 -17.79 -2.01
C ARG A 75 1.65 -18.81 -1.97
N GLU A 76 2.19 -19.15 -3.12
CA GLU A 76 3.20 -20.21 -3.25
C GLU A 76 4.56 -19.74 -2.71
N ARG A 77 4.89 -18.46 -2.98
CA ARG A 77 6.16 -17.88 -2.55
C ARG A 77 6.07 -17.20 -1.19
N ALA A 78 4.93 -17.30 -0.51
CA ALA A 78 4.68 -16.72 0.80
C ALA A 78 5.04 -15.22 0.84
N LEU A 79 4.33 -14.42 -0.02
CA LEU A 79 4.49 -12.97 -0.09
C LEU A 79 3.20 -12.29 0.38
N VAL A 80 3.28 -11.62 1.53
CA VAL A 80 2.21 -10.83 2.12
C VAL A 80 2.75 -9.44 2.42
N VAL A 81 2.03 -8.41 2.02
CA VAL A 81 2.34 -7.00 2.27
C VAL A 81 1.19 -6.33 3.01
N GLN A 82 1.49 -5.25 3.74
CA GLN A 82 0.49 -4.43 4.42
C GLN A 82 0.70 -2.95 4.04
N PRO A 83 0.22 -2.51 2.86
CA PRO A 83 0.27 -1.09 2.50
C PRO A 83 -0.53 -0.23 3.49
N ASP A 84 -0.15 1.02 3.69
CA ASP A 84 -0.86 1.95 4.57
C ASP A 84 -2.34 2.09 4.19
N LEU A 85 -2.64 2.18 2.87
CA LEU A 85 -3.99 2.11 2.34
C LEU A 85 -4.04 1.23 1.08
N VAL A 86 -5.17 0.55 0.89
CA VAL A 86 -5.47 -0.18 -0.34
C VAL A 86 -6.85 0.22 -0.86
N PHE A 87 -6.98 0.31 -2.19
CA PHE A 87 -8.27 0.42 -2.86
C PHE A 87 -8.49 -0.81 -3.73
N ILE A 88 -9.69 -1.38 -3.62
CA ILE A 88 -10.16 -2.48 -4.45
C ILE A 88 -11.40 -2.03 -5.20
N ALA A 89 -11.38 -2.15 -6.52
CA ALA A 89 -12.49 -1.77 -7.39
C ALA A 89 -13.73 -2.67 -7.15
N ALA A 90 -14.92 -2.12 -7.41
CA ALA A 90 -16.19 -2.78 -7.09
C ALA A 90 -16.35 -4.16 -7.75
N ASP A 91 -15.89 -4.32 -8.98
CA ASP A 91 -15.94 -5.58 -9.75
C ASP A 91 -14.91 -6.61 -9.25
N ARG A 92 -13.96 -6.19 -8.43
CA ARG A 92 -12.90 -7.03 -7.86
C ARG A 92 -13.06 -7.34 -6.36
N LEU A 93 -14.13 -6.89 -5.72
CA LEU A 93 -14.36 -7.14 -4.29
C LEU A 93 -14.43 -8.62 -3.92
N HIS A 94 -14.58 -9.52 -4.89
CA HIS A 94 -14.53 -10.97 -4.67
C HIS A 94 -13.18 -11.48 -4.16
N ILE A 95 -12.09 -10.70 -4.31
CA ILE A 95 -10.78 -11.04 -3.73
C ILE A 95 -10.66 -10.68 -2.24
N CYS A 96 -11.64 -9.96 -1.69
CA CYS A 96 -11.68 -9.54 -0.28
C CYS A 96 -12.57 -10.48 0.51
N THR A 97 -11.98 -11.28 1.39
CA THR A 97 -12.71 -12.11 2.36
C THR A 97 -12.28 -11.73 3.78
N ASP A 98 -11.55 -12.57 4.47
CA ASP A 98 -10.84 -12.28 5.72
C ASP A 98 -9.58 -11.42 5.49
N ARG A 99 -9.05 -11.45 4.27
CA ARG A 99 -7.88 -10.74 3.78
C ARG A 99 -8.09 -10.32 2.33
N VAL A 100 -7.12 -9.63 1.76
CA VAL A 100 -7.09 -9.35 0.32
C VAL A 100 -6.25 -10.43 -0.37
N TRP A 101 -6.86 -11.23 -1.23
CA TRP A 101 -6.25 -12.34 -1.94
C TRP A 101 -5.89 -11.96 -3.37
N GLY A 102 -4.80 -11.25 -3.54
CA GLY A 102 -4.29 -10.76 -4.81
C GLY A 102 -3.95 -9.27 -4.77
N PRO A 103 -3.48 -8.70 -5.89
CA PRO A 103 -3.08 -7.30 -5.94
C PRO A 103 -4.27 -6.35 -5.82
N PRO A 104 -4.17 -5.26 -5.04
CA PRO A 104 -5.13 -4.17 -5.05
C PRO A 104 -5.08 -3.38 -6.35
N ASP A 105 -6.10 -2.55 -6.61
CA ASP A 105 -6.07 -1.60 -7.73
C ASP A 105 -5.16 -0.42 -7.42
N LEU A 106 -5.16 0.05 -6.15
CA LEU A 106 -4.24 1.07 -5.64
C LEU A 106 -3.63 0.60 -4.33
N ALA A 107 -2.31 0.75 -4.20
CA ALA A 107 -1.59 0.70 -2.94
C ALA A 107 -1.04 2.10 -2.61
N VAL A 108 -1.21 2.56 -1.37
CA VAL A 108 -0.65 3.84 -0.90
C VAL A 108 0.32 3.56 0.23
N GLU A 109 1.50 4.16 0.16
CA GLU A 109 2.54 4.13 1.18
C GLU A 109 2.93 5.55 1.57
N VAL A 110 2.87 5.85 2.84
CA VAL A 110 3.41 7.11 3.39
C VAL A 110 4.86 6.86 3.80
N LEU A 111 5.79 7.53 3.14
CA LEU A 111 7.22 7.28 3.35
C LEU A 111 7.65 7.73 4.77
N SER A 112 8.48 6.91 5.40
CA SER A 112 9.17 7.24 6.64
C SER A 112 10.68 7.18 6.45
N ILE A 113 11.46 7.87 7.29
CA ILE A 113 12.92 7.86 7.20
C ILE A 113 13.49 6.43 7.24
N GLY A 114 12.85 5.53 8.00
CA GLY A 114 13.29 4.14 8.16
C GLY A 114 12.93 3.21 7.00
N THR A 115 11.83 3.48 6.28
CA THR A 115 11.29 2.57 5.26
C THR A 115 11.33 3.13 3.84
N ALA A 116 11.53 4.45 3.68
CA ALA A 116 11.42 5.14 2.38
C ALA A 116 12.19 4.45 1.23
N ARG A 117 13.41 3.98 1.48
CA ARG A 117 14.19 3.28 0.46
C ARG A 117 13.59 1.92 0.10
N TYR A 118 13.09 1.17 1.09
CA TYR A 118 12.44 -0.12 0.87
C TYR A 118 11.14 0.04 0.10
N ASP A 119 10.28 0.96 0.54
CA ASP A 119 8.97 1.21 -0.07
C ASP A 119 9.11 1.73 -1.50
N SER A 120 10.02 2.68 -1.74
CA SER A 120 10.24 3.28 -3.06
C SER A 120 10.99 2.40 -4.07
N THR A 121 11.58 1.28 -3.65
CA THR A 121 12.34 0.39 -4.54
C THR A 121 11.83 -1.04 -4.52
N VAL A 122 12.02 -1.74 -3.40
CA VAL A 122 11.74 -3.18 -3.30
C VAL A 122 10.23 -3.45 -3.34
N LYS A 123 9.45 -2.74 -2.51
CA LYS A 123 7.99 -2.92 -2.42
C LYS A 123 7.32 -2.50 -3.72
N LEU A 124 7.75 -1.37 -4.30
CA LEU A 124 7.26 -0.90 -5.60
C LEU A 124 7.50 -1.90 -6.74
N SER A 125 8.69 -2.57 -6.76
CA SER A 125 8.97 -3.62 -7.75
C SER A 125 8.06 -4.84 -7.57
N LYS A 126 7.74 -5.21 -6.33
CA LYS A 126 6.77 -6.28 -6.04
C LYS A 126 5.37 -5.89 -6.51
N PHE A 127 4.92 -4.68 -6.23
CA PHE A 127 3.62 -4.20 -6.70
C PHE A 127 3.50 -4.31 -8.22
N GLN A 128 4.50 -3.87 -8.95
CA GLN A 128 4.53 -4.00 -10.42
C GLN A 128 4.51 -5.47 -10.85
N GLN A 129 5.36 -6.31 -10.25
CA GLN A 129 5.49 -7.73 -10.61
C GLN A 129 4.19 -8.51 -10.40
N TYR A 130 3.46 -8.20 -9.34
CA TYR A 130 2.26 -8.95 -8.94
C TYR A 130 0.95 -8.31 -9.42
N GLY A 131 1.00 -7.24 -10.21
CA GLY A 131 -0.16 -6.71 -10.92
C GLY A 131 -0.98 -5.69 -10.13
N VAL A 132 -0.39 -5.00 -9.15
CA VAL A 132 -0.96 -3.75 -8.63
C VAL A 132 -1.05 -2.77 -9.78
N ARG A 133 -2.17 -2.05 -9.92
CA ARG A 133 -2.38 -1.18 -11.07
C ARG A 133 -1.77 0.20 -10.88
N GLU A 134 -1.81 0.72 -9.64
CA GLU A 134 -1.27 2.03 -9.31
C GLU A 134 -0.71 2.01 -7.88
N CYS A 135 0.37 2.74 -7.65
CA CYS A 135 0.95 2.94 -6.32
C CYS A 135 1.20 4.41 -6.06
N TRP A 136 0.84 4.90 -4.89
CA TRP A 136 1.21 6.24 -4.43
C TRP A 136 2.27 6.14 -3.33
N LEU A 137 3.33 6.94 -3.49
CA LEU A 137 4.32 7.16 -2.46
C LEU A 137 4.16 8.61 -1.99
N ILE A 138 3.62 8.78 -0.78
CA ILE A 138 3.43 10.10 -0.16
C ILE A 138 4.68 10.44 0.62
N ASP A 139 5.38 11.49 0.22
CA ASP A 139 6.63 11.93 0.86
C ASP A 139 6.35 13.14 1.77
N PRO A 140 6.35 12.95 3.12
CA PRO A 140 6.11 14.03 4.06
C PRO A 140 7.28 15.01 4.20
N VAL A 141 8.47 14.68 3.69
CA VAL A 141 9.64 15.56 3.72
C VAL A 141 9.66 16.47 2.50
N ALA A 142 9.36 15.93 1.33
CA ALA A 142 9.27 16.69 0.08
C ALA A 142 7.91 17.38 -0.11
N PHE A 143 6.89 17.05 0.68
CA PHE A 143 5.50 17.51 0.52
C PHE A 143 4.95 17.18 -0.87
N GLU A 144 5.14 15.94 -1.31
CA GLU A 144 4.75 15.49 -2.63
C GLU A 144 4.10 14.10 -2.60
N VAL A 145 3.33 13.79 -3.66
CA VAL A 145 2.81 12.46 -3.96
C VAL A 145 3.40 11.98 -5.27
N ASN A 146 4.09 10.86 -5.21
CA ASN A 146 4.59 10.18 -6.40
C ASN A 146 3.57 9.13 -6.83
N VAL A 147 2.84 9.40 -7.90
CA VAL A 147 1.91 8.46 -8.52
C VAL A 147 2.67 7.59 -9.51
N VAL A 148 2.66 6.29 -9.28
CA VAL A 148 3.29 5.30 -10.15
C VAL A 148 2.20 4.43 -10.77
N ASP A 149 2.00 4.59 -12.06
CA ASP A 149 1.01 3.86 -12.83
C ASP A 149 1.66 2.66 -13.54
N PHE A 150 1.08 1.47 -13.35
CA PHE A 150 1.51 0.21 -13.95
C PHE A 150 0.53 -0.31 -15.02
N THR A 151 -0.54 0.44 -15.32
CA THR A 151 -1.59 -0.02 -16.25
C THR A 151 -1.15 0.00 -17.72
N GLY A 152 -0.16 0.82 -18.05
CA GLY A 152 0.40 0.92 -19.41
C GLY A 152 1.41 -0.16 -19.72
N SER A 153 1.90 -0.17 -20.97
CA SER A 153 2.98 -1.08 -21.42
C SER A 153 4.33 -0.79 -20.73
N THR A 154 4.50 0.43 -20.23
CA THR A 154 5.65 0.86 -19.44
C THR A 154 5.17 1.57 -18.19
N ARG A 155 5.89 1.36 -17.09
CA ARG A 155 5.65 2.09 -15.85
C ARG A 155 5.83 3.58 -16.08
N SER A 156 4.82 4.36 -15.73
CA SER A 156 4.93 5.83 -15.66
C SER A 156 5.01 6.30 -14.21
N ARG A 157 5.65 7.45 -13.99
CA ARG A 157 5.72 8.10 -12.68
C ARG A 157 5.46 9.57 -12.85
N GLN A 158 4.53 10.09 -12.07
CA GLN A 158 4.23 11.52 -11.98
C GLN A 158 4.47 11.97 -10.53
N VAL A 159 5.12 13.10 -10.37
CA VAL A 159 5.28 13.77 -9.08
C VAL A 159 4.24 14.90 -9.02
N CYS A 160 3.37 14.86 -8.02
CA CYS A 160 2.40 15.91 -7.74
C CYS A 160 2.86 16.68 -6.50
N THR A 161 2.96 18.00 -6.60
CA THR A 161 3.40 18.88 -5.54
C THR A 161 2.24 19.57 -4.83
N GLU A 162 2.51 20.28 -3.74
CA GLU A 162 1.56 20.83 -2.77
C GLU A 162 0.27 21.43 -3.38
N HIS A 163 0.39 22.21 -4.45
CA HIS A 163 -0.75 22.91 -5.06
C HIS A 163 -1.49 22.11 -6.14
N GLU A 164 -0.95 20.95 -6.51
CA GLU A 164 -1.48 20.11 -7.58
C GLU A 164 -2.51 19.11 -7.07
N LEU A 165 -3.37 18.67 -7.98
CA LEU A 165 -4.26 17.53 -7.73
C LEU A 165 -3.54 16.23 -8.08
N VAL A 166 -3.72 15.23 -7.23
CA VAL A 166 -3.27 13.86 -7.53
C VAL A 166 -4.03 13.35 -8.76
N GLN A 167 -3.28 12.89 -9.76
CA GLN A 167 -3.83 12.32 -10.99
C GLN A 167 -3.78 10.79 -10.89
N SER A 168 -4.95 10.16 -10.76
CA SER A 168 -5.06 8.70 -10.63
C SER A 168 -5.70 8.08 -11.86
N SER A 169 -5.11 7.00 -12.35
CA SER A 169 -5.65 6.19 -13.45
C SER A 169 -6.75 5.23 -12.99
N VAL A 170 -6.75 4.87 -11.71
CA VAL A 170 -7.71 3.91 -11.11
C VAL A 170 -8.84 4.57 -10.34
N LEU A 171 -8.74 5.87 -10.06
CA LEU A 171 -9.76 6.67 -9.37
C LEU A 171 -10.19 7.87 -10.23
N PRO A 172 -10.99 7.64 -11.27
CA PRO A 172 -11.38 8.69 -12.20
C PRO A 172 -12.15 9.80 -11.47
N GLY A 173 -11.81 11.07 -11.77
CA GLY A 173 -12.45 12.23 -11.20
C GLY A 173 -12.09 12.56 -9.74
N LEU A 174 -11.08 11.88 -9.17
CA LEU A 174 -10.57 12.22 -7.85
C LEU A 174 -10.08 13.67 -7.81
N ARG A 175 -10.45 14.39 -6.75
CA ARG A 175 -10.05 15.78 -6.52
C ARG A 175 -9.34 15.92 -5.17
N LEU A 176 -8.20 15.26 -5.05
CA LEU A 176 -7.32 15.35 -3.88
C LEU A 176 -6.17 16.30 -4.19
N ARG A 177 -6.09 17.42 -3.47
CA ARG A 177 -4.94 18.31 -3.52
C ARG A 177 -3.85 17.76 -2.60
N VAL A 178 -2.62 17.74 -3.07
CA VAL A 178 -1.48 17.18 -2.30
C VAL A 178 -1.30 17.91 -0.97
N GLY A 179 -1.40 19.24 -0.93
CA GLY A 179 -1.27 20.02 0.30
C GLY A 179 -2.26 19.66 1.40
N ASP A 180 -3.47 19.20 1.04
CA ASP A 180 -4.50 18.82 2.01
C ASP A 180 -4.11 17.57 2.84
N LEU A 181 -3.09 16.83 2.39
CA LEU A 181 -2.54 15.69 3.14
C LEU A 181 -1.64 16.12 4.31
N PHE A 182 -1.05 17.31 4.24
CA PHE A 182 0.02 17.74 5.16
C PHE A 182 -0.40 18.86 6.14
N THR A 183 -1.52 19.56 5.90
CA THR A 183 -1.97 20.74 6.68
C THR A 183 -2.92 20.40 7.81
#